data_ccd0e0fb0ed5efe5994e153a9a2f5a6f
#
_entry.id   ccd0e0fb0ed5efe5994e153a9a2f5a6f
#
_cell.length_a   1.000
_cell.length_b   1.000
_cell.length_c   1.000
_cell.angle_alpha   90.00
_cell.angle_beta   90.00
_cell.angle_gamma   90.00
#
_symmetry.space_group_name_H-M   'P 1'
#
loop_
_entity.id
_entity.type
_entity.pdbx_description
1 polymer ?
#
loop_
_entity_poly.entity_id
_entity_poly.type
_entity_poly.pdbx_seq_one_letter_code
_entity_poly.pdbx_strand_id
1 'polypeptide(L)'
;EDGIVDLAVRQARKFKEMADSRPGTHWVFEYSPEMFSGTELGFSKRVVDAVTAVWAPTPDHKCIINLPSTVEHSTPNIFADMIEWMHRHLERRDAIVLSVHPHNDRGTGTAAAELALMAGADRLEGCLFGNGERTGNLDIVNVALNLYTQGVSPNLDFSNIDEIRATVEHCNQIPVHPRHPYVGDLVYTSFSGSHQDAIKKAFAAHREGDIWDMPYLPIDPNDVGRSYEAVIRVNSQSGKGGIAYLLESEYGLKLPRRLQIEFSQAVQRVMDCEGKELTAADIWAIFRDEYRLDGQAGLARRVQEVVGQGDDAVTVLRGDLVWQGATHAIEGRGNGPIDAFSRTLTELTGQPVRVVDYHQHAIGAGADARSVAYVEVRVGDARPLFGVGSDADTTAAALKAVLSGAMRAQAGAPAQEAQSQPEAAMTEA
;
A
#
# COMPACT_ATOMS: atom_id res chain seq x y z
N GLU A 1 -9.21 3.99 53.34
CA GLU A 1 -8.35 4.96 52.65
C GLU A 1 -7.07 5.25 53.42
N ASP A 2 -7.14 5.59 54.76
CA ASP A 2 -5.99 6.02 55.55
C ASP A 2 -4.88 4.93 55.55
N GLY A 3 -5.22 3.68 55.73
CA GLY A 3 -4.24 2.60 55.68
C GLY A 3 -3.51 2.45 54.36
N ILE A 4 -4.12 2.84 53.22
CA ILE A 4 -3.46 2.84 51.91
C ILE A 4 -2.46 4.01 51.83
N VAL A 5 -2.85 5.20 52.29
CA VAL A 5 -1.95 6.35 52.38
C VAL A 5 -0.76 6.05 53.29
N ASP A 6 -0.99 5.45 54.45
CA ASP A 6 0.06 5.04 55.40
C ASP A 6 1.02 3.99 54.80
N LEU A 7 0.47 3.06 54.03
CA LEU A 7 1.28 2.06 53.33
C LEU A 7 2.21 2.75 52.28
N ALA A 8 1.67 3.61 51.41
CA ALA A 8 2.42 4.33 50.40
C ALA A 8 3.53 5.20 51.06
N VAL A 9 3.18 5.99 52.08
CA VAL A 9 4.11 6.84 52.83
C VAL A 9 5.23 6.05 53.48
N ARG A 10 4.92 4.93 54.11
CA ARG A 10 5.92 4.05 54.73
C ARG A 10 6.89 3.48 53.70
N GLN A 11 6.41 3.03 52.56
CA GLN A 11 7.27 2.54 51.50
C GLN A 11 8.10 3.66 50.85
N ALA A 12 7.52 4.84 50.62
CA ALA A 12 8.22 6.01 50.14
C ALA A 12 9.40 6.41 51.04
N ARG A 13 9.21 6.39 52.37
CA ARG A 13 10.29 6.63 53.35
C ARG A 13 11.40 5.60 53.24
N LYS A 14 11.02 4.30 53.20
CA LYS A 14 11.99 3.22 53.07
C LYS A 14 12.82 3.32 51.83
N PHE A 15 12.16 3.62 50.69
CA PHE A 15 12.83 3.85 49.42
C PHE A 15 13.81 5.01 49.47
N LYS A 16 13.40 6.15 50.05
CA LYS A 16 14.27 7.32 50.22
C LYS A 16 15.48 7.01 51.10
N GLU A 17 15.31 6.34 52.23
CA GLU A 17 16.40 5.93 53.13
C GLU A 17 17.44 5.04 52.40
N MET A 18 16.94 4.12 51.56
CA MET A 18 17.83 3.24 50.77
C MET A 18 18.59 4.01 49.71
N ALA A 19 17.95 4.94 49.02
CA ALA A 19 18.58 5.81 48.02
C ALA A 19 19.63 6.75 48.66
N ASP A 20 19.28 7.38 49.79
CA ASP A 20 20.17 8.29 50.53
C ASP A 20 21.42 7.55 51.07
N SER A 21 21.34 6.25 51.32
CA SER A 21 22.49 5.42 51.68
C SER A 21 23.48 5.16 50.54
N ARG A 22 23.18 5.59 49.33
CA ARG A 22 23.98 5.40 48.12
C ARG A 22 24.18 6.71 47.36
N PRO A 23 24.93 7.68 47.95
CA PRO A 23 25.04 9.04 47.41
C PRO A 23 25.83 9.14 46.08
N GLY A 24 26.51 8.06 45.65
CA GLY A 24 27.19 8.03 44.37
C GLY A 24 26.29 7.75 43.17
N THR A 25 24.96 7.52 43.40
CA THR A 25 23.97 7.28 42.35
C THR A 25 23.03 8.47 42.27
N HIS A 26 22.76 8.92 41.04
CA HIS A 26 21.68 9.90 40.80
C HIS A 26 20.36 9.15 40.75
N TRP A 27 19.50 9.36 41.76
CA TRP A 27 18.20 8.69 41.88
C TRP A 27 17.08 9.60 41.38
N VAL A 28 16.27 9.10 40.45
CA VAL A 28 14.99 9.71 40.06
C VAL A 28 13.88 8.82 40.57
N PHE A 29 13.05 9.35 41.46
CA PHE A 29 11.95 8.61 42.07
C PHE A 29 10.71 8.62 41.18
N GLU A 30 10.05 7.48 41.09
CA GLU A 30 8.78 7.35 40.40
C GLU A 30 7.75 6.68 41.31
N TYR A 31 6.53 7.20 41.31
CA TYR A 31 5.39 6.64 41.99
C TYR A 31 4.22 6.49 40.99
N SER A 32 3.69 5.28 40.90
CA SER A 32 2.53 4.95 40.07
C SER A 32 1.38 4.49 40.95
N PRO A 33 0.33 5.32 41.19
CA PRO A 33 -0.92 4.85 41.83
C PRO A 33 -1.65 3.96 40.83
N GLU A 34 -1.42 2.64 40.93
CA GLU A 34 -2.08 1.66 40.07
C GLU A 34 -3.60 1.81 40.15
N MET A 35 -4.32 1.49 39.06
CA MET A 35 -5.77 1.70 38.93
C MET A 35 -6.20 3.18 39.05
N PHE A 36 -5.31 4.13 38.71
CA PHE A 36 -5.66 5.55 38.73
C PHE A 36 -6.95 5.86 37.96
N SER A 37 -7.11 5.29 36.74
CA SER A 37 -8.32 5.51 35.91
C SER A 37 -9.62 4.95 36.52
N GLY A 38 -9.54 4.11 37.52
CA GLY A 38 -10.67 3.55 38.26
C GLY A 38 -10.76 4.03 39.71
N THR A 39 -10.02 5.09 40.09
CA THR A 39 -9.94 5.63 41.45
C THR A 39 -10.42 7.07 41.49
N GLU A 40 -11.08 7.48 42.56
CA GLU A 40 -11.53 8.85 42.77
C GLU A 40 -10.34 9.82 42.78
N LEU A 41 -10.42 10.89 42.00
CA LEU A 41 -9.35 11.89 41.84
C LEU A 41 -8.86 12.50 43.15
N GLY A 42 -9.79 12.83 44.05
CA GLY A 42 -9.44 13.37 45.36
C GLY A 42 -8.62 12.41 46.22
N PHE A 43 -8.91 11.13 46.16
CA PHE A 43 -8.13 10.12 46.87
C PHE A 43 -6.75 9.90 46.18
N SER A 44 -6.71 9.83 44.88
CA SER A 44 -5.44 9.70 44.11
C SER A 44 -4.52 10.89 44.40
N LYS A 45 -5.06 12.12 44.40
CA LYS A 45 -4.30 13.31 44.79
C LYS A 45 -3.74 13.18 46.19
N ARG A 46 -4.57 12.79 47.16
CA ARG A 46 -4.18 12.66 48.58
C ARG A 46 -2.98 11.70 48.75
N VAL A 47 -3.00 10.57 48.08
CA VAL A 47 -1.90 9.61 48.14
C VAL A 47 -0.62 10.17 47.50
N VAL A 48 -0.76 10.78 46.31
CA VAL A 48 0.39 11.37 45.57
C VAL A 48 1.03 12.49 46.38
N ASP A 49 0.21 13.40 46.95
CA ASP A 49 0.73 14.52 47.76
C ASP A 49 1.43 14.03 49.03
N ALA A 50 0.92 12.96 49.65
CA ALA A 50 1.54 12.37 50.84
C ALA A 50 2.91 11.70 50.47
N VAL A 51 3.03 11.01 49.34
CA VAL A 51 4.28 10.43 48.85
C VAL A 51 5.30 11.51 48.49
N THR A 52 4.88 12.52 47.74
CA THR A 52 5.76 13.61 47.31
C THR A 52 6.18 14.51 48.52
N ALA A 53 5.39 14.59 49.57
CA ALA A 53 5.80 15.25 50.82
C ALA A 53 6.98 14.52 51.51
N VAL A 54 7.06 13.19 51.42
CA VAL A 54 8.18 12.40 51.91
C VAL A 54 9.44 12.61 51.06
N TRP A 55 9.29 12.57 49.74
CA TRP A 55 10.40 12.70 48.80
C TRP A 55 10.94 14.10 48.69
N ALA A 56 10.08 15.10 48.92
CA ALA A 56 10.37 16.53 48.84
C ALA A 56 11.10 16.92 47.53
N PRO A 57 10.54 16.58 46.35
CA PRO A 57 11.15 16.94 45.07
C PRO A 57 11.24 18.46 44.93
N THR A 58 12.18 18.91 44.10
CA THR A 58 12.36 20.32 43.73
C THR A 58 12.25 20.51 42.24
N PRO A 59 12.04 21.71 41.70
CA PRO A 59 12.09 21.96 40.26
C PRO A 59 13.38 21.52 39.58
N ASP A 60 14.51 21.54 40.30
CA ASP A 60 15.82 21.11 39.79
C ASP A 60 16.04 19.59 39.94
N HIS A 61 15.28 18.94 40.82
CA HIS A 61 15.35 17.50 41.04
C HIS A 61 13.92 16.93 41.18
N LYS A 62 13.26 16.77 40.06
CA LYS A 62 11.87 16.33 39.99
C LYS A 62 11.71 14.85 40.28
N CYS A 63 10.56 14.47 40.82
CA CYS A 63 10.10 13.09 40.81
C CYS A 63 9.09 12.87 39.69
N ILE A 64 8.85 11.62 39.32
CA ILE A 64 7.85 11.21 38.34
C ILE A 64 6.61 10.73 39.09
N ILE A 65 5.46 11.24 38.71
CA ILE A 65 4.16 10.72 39.10
C ILE A 65 3.52 10.17 37.83
N ASN A 66 3.40 8.84 37.75
CA ASN A 66 2.88 8.15 36.60
C ASN A 66 1.42 7.73 36.86
N LEU A 67 0.49 8.26 36.07
CA LEU A 67 -0.95 8.04 36.20
C LEU A 67 -1.42 7.03 35.13
N PRO A 68 -1.52 5.74 35.50
CA PRO A 68 -1.86 4.71 34.50
C PRO A 68 -3.35 4.65 34.23
N SER A 69 -3.71 4.50 32.95
CA SER A 69 -4.97 3.90 32.57
C SER A 69 -4.79 2.38 32.55
N THR A 70 -4.74 1.77 33.73
CA THR A 70 -4.49 0.34 33.93
C THR A 70 -5.46 -0.53 33.12
N VAL A 71 -6.70 -0.07 33.01
CA VAL A 71 -7.72 -0.53 32.07
C VAL A 71 -8.40 0.70 31.49
N GLU A 72 -8.69 0.72 30.21
CA GLU A 72 -9.44 1.81 29.57
C GLU A 72 -10.92 1.77 30.00
N HIS A 73 -11.24 2.37 31.14
CA HIS A 73 -12.61 2.44 31.68
C HIS A 73 -13.50 3.48 30.98
N SER A 74 -12.89 4.51 30.40
CA SER A 74 -13.60 5.66 29.83
C SER A 74 -13.09 5.99 28.42
N THR A 75 -13.73 6.98 27.79
CA THR A 75 -13.27 7.55 26.53
C THR A 75 -12.01 8.40 26.74
N PRO A 76 -11.16 8.58 25.70
CA PRO A 76 -9.90 9.33 25.81
C PRO A 76 -10.03 10.75 26.37
N ASN A 77 -11.11 11.47 26.04
CA ASN A 77 -11.37 12.81 26.55
C ASN A 77 -11.62 12.80 28.07
N ILE A 78 -12.33 11.81 28.60
CA ILE A 78 -12.55 11.69 30.06
C ILE A 78 -11.24 11.40 30.78
N PHE A 79 -10.38 10.53 30.21
CA PHE A 79 -9.04 10.30 30.76
C PHE A 79 -8.21 11.60 30.76
N ALA A 80 -8.25 12.38 29.68
CA ALA A 80 -7.59 13.67 29.60
C ALA A 80 -8.11 14.67 30.64
N ASP A 81 -9.43 14.74 30.86
CA ASP A 81 -10.02 15.57 31.91
C ASP A 81 -9.49 15.18 33.30
N MET A 82 -9.31 13.87 33.57
CA MET A 82 -8.72 13.39 34.84
C MET A 82 -7.24 13.86 34.95
N ILE A 83 -6.46 13.81 33.88
CA ILE A 83 -5.08 14.28 33.85
C ILE A 83 -5.00 15.79 34.05
N GLU A 84 -5.87 16.57 33.38
CA GLU A 84 -5.94 18.02 33.57
C GLU A 84 -6.29 18.37 35.02
N TRP A 85 -7.24 17.64 35.60
CA TRP A 85 -7.59 17.83 36.99
C TRP A 85 -6.41 17.60 37.92
N MET A 86 -5.65 16.49 37.75
CA MET A 86 -4.43 16.19 38.52
C MET A 86 -3.36 17.26 38.28
N HIS A 87 -3.14 17.66 37.03
CA HIS A 87 -2.20 18.71 36.65
C HIS A 87 -2.49 20.01 37.44
N ARG A 88 -3.73 20.38 37.60
CA ARG A 88 -4.16 21.64 38.28
C ARG A 88 -4.18 21.55 39.81
N HIS A 89 -4.27 20.36 40.40
CA HIS A 89 -4.55 20.21 41.83
C HIS A 89 -3.40 19.59 42.63
N LEU A 90 -2.38 19.00 41.99
CA LEU A 90 -1.20 18.47 42.69
C LEU A 90 -0.42 19.60 43.37
N GLU A 91 -0.08 19.43 44.68
CA GLU A 91 0.55 20.50 45.48
C GLU A 91 1.96 20.89 45.01
N ARG A 92 2.74 19.95 44.42
CA ARG A 92 4.13 20.20 44.02
C ARG A 92 4.29 20.02 42.51
N ARG A 93 3.31 20.53 41.75
CA ARG A 93 3.23 20.28 40.30
C ARG A 93 4.49 20.67 39.53
N ASP A 94 5.17 21.76 39.89
CA ASP A 94 6.38 22.27 39.29
C ASP A 94 7.63 21.40 39.55
N ALA A 95 7.57 20.60 40.62
CA ALA A 95 8.60 19.63 41.01
C ALA A 95 8.25 18.20 40.57
N ILE A 96 7.20 17.99 39.78
CA ILE A 96 6.74 16.72 39.29
C ILE A 96 6.86 16.64 37.77
N VAL A 97 7.36 15.53 37.25
CA VAL A 97 7.12 15.09 35.89
C VAL A 97 5.85 14.29 35.87
N LEU A 98 4.77 14.85 35.34
CA LEU A 98 3.47 14.17 35.24
C LEU A 98 3.50 13.21 34.04
N SER A 99 3.54 11.94 34.33
CA SER A 99 3.60 10.85 33.33
C SER A 99 2.25 10.14 33.21
N VAL A 100 1.95 9.61 32.05
CA VAL A 100 0.79 8.76 31.82
C VAL A 100 1.21 7.44 31.16
N HIS A 101 0.47 6.37 31.49
CA HIS A 101 0.71 5.01 31.03
C HIS A 101 -0.61 4.37 30.58
N PRO A 102 -1.10 4.68 29.39
CA PRO A 102 -2.31 4.08 28.86
C PRO A 102 -2.11 2.65 28.41
N HIS A 103 -3.12 1.80 28.66
CA HIS A 103 -3.33 0.54 27.97
C HIS A 103 -4.28 0.74 26.77
N ASN A 104 -4.52 -0.32 26.02
CA ASN A 104 -5.23 -0.25 24.72
C ASN A 104 -6.47 -1.17 24.69
N ASP A 105 -7.16 -1.35 25.82
CA ASP A 105 -8.28 -2.30 25.97
C ASP A 105 -9.46 -1.96 25.04
N ARG A 106 -9.66 -0.69 24.70
CA ARG A 106 -10.71 -0.18 23.83
C ARG A 106 -10.19 0.15 22.42
N GLY A 107 -8.89 -0.02 22.16
CA GLY A 107 -8.24 0.42 20.93
C GLY A 107 -8.05 1.94 20.83
N THR A 108 -8.10 2.66 21.96
CA THR A 108 -8.01 4.13 21.99
C THR A 108 -6.80 4.66 22.76
N GLY A 109 -5.84 3.79 23.11
CA GLY A 109 -4.67 4.16 23.92
C GLY A 109 -3.84 5.29 23.32
N THR A 110 -3.62 5.31 22.00
CA THR A 110 -2.92 6.40 21.30
C THR A 110 -3.66 7.73 21.45
N ALA A 111 -4.98 7.75 21.23
CA ALA A 111 -5.78 8.96 21.39
C ALA A 111 -5.81 9.45 22.85
N ALA A 112 -5.86 8.53 23.80
CA ALA A 112 -5.80 8.87 25.23
C ALA A 112 -4.46 9.54 25.59
N ALA A 113 -3.34 9.05 25.05
CA ALA A 113 -2.04 9.64 25.26
C ALA A 113 -1.90 11.04 24.66
N GLU A 114 -2.31 11.24 23.41
CA GLU A 114 -2.28 12.54 22.74
C GLU A 114 -3.12 13.59 23.52
N LEU A 115 -4.33 13.24 23.90
CA LEU A 115 -5.19 14.14 24.67
C LEU A 115 -4.64 14.39 26.09
N ALA A 116 -3.98 13.41 26.71
CA ALA A 116 -3.33 13.59 28.01
C ALA A 116 -2.14 14.57 27.93
N LEU A 117 -1.34 14.54 26.86
CA LEU A 117 -0.30 15.55 26.63
C LEU A 117 -0.92 16.95 26.50
N MET A 118 -2.00 17.10 25.75
CA MET A 118 -2.72 18.38 25.63
C MET A 118 -3.31 18.83 26.96
N ALA A 119 -3.63 17.90 27.86
CA ALA A 119 -4.16 18.15 29.21
C ALA A 119 -3.08 18.45 30.27
N GLY A 120 -1.81 18.45 29.90
CA GLY A 120 -0.69 18.85 30.76
C GLY A 120 0.19 17.72 31.28
N ALA A 121 0.11 16.51 30.71
CA ALA A 121 1.13 15.48 30.93
C ALA A 121 2.47 15.91 30.31
N ASP A 122 3.57 15.61 31.00
CA ASP A 122 4.93 15.93 30.56
C ASP A 122 5.63 14.73 29.90
N ARG A 123 5.15 13.51 30.17
CA ARG A 123 5.82 12.26 29.78
C ARG A 123 4.81 11.17 29.47
N LEU A 124 5.16 10.29 28.51
CA LEU A 124 4.39 9.09 28.17
C LEU A 124 5.21 7.85 28.49
N GLU A 125 4.53 6.80 28.89
CA GLU A 125 5.06 5.43 29.01
C GLU A 125 4.26 4.48 28.12
N GLY A 126 4.96 3.57 27.49
CA GLY A 126 4.37 2.54 26.65
C GLY A 126 5.41 1.56 26.14
N CYS A 127 5.06 0.81 25.12
CA CYS A 127 5.93 -0.17 24.50
C CYS A 127 6.07 0.08 23.01
N LEU A 128 7.22 -0.30 22.44
CA LEU A 128 7.37 -0.28 20.98
C LEU A 128 6.34 -1.23 20.37
N PHE A 129 5.61 -0.73 19.38
CA PHE A 129 4.51 -1.42 18.70
C PHE A 129 3.36 -1.88 19.63
N GLY A 130 3.24 -1.26 20.79
CA GLY A 130 2.18 -1.55 21.74
C GLY A 130 2.24 -2.93 22.39
N ASN A 131 3.35 -3.67 22.27
CA ASN A 131 3.50 -5.00 22.85
C ASN A 131 3.46 -4.95 24.38
N GLY A 132 2.43 -5.54 25.00
CA GLY A 132 2.22 -5.50 26.45
C GLY A 132 1.11 -6.44 26.88
N GLU A 133 0.50 -6.16 28.02
CA GLU A 133 -0.57 -6.98 28.56
C GLU A 133 -1.88 -6.86 27.80
N ARG A 134 -2.66 -7.93 27.78
CA ARG A 134 -4.00 -8.01 27.17
C ARG A 134 -3.98 -7.60 25.70
N THR A 135 -4.63 -6.46 25.35
CA THR A 135 -4.66 -5.89 24.01
C THR A 135 -3.43 -5.06 23.67
N GLY A 136 -2.54 -4.86 24.64
CA GLY A 136 -1.33 -4.07 24.53
C GLY A 136 -1.33 -2.81 25.38
N ASN A 137 -0.17 -2.18 25.43
CA ASN A 137 0.06 -0.87 26.02
C ASN A 137 -0.02 0.23 24.96
N LEU A 138 0.15 1.47 25.40
CA LEU A 138 0.39 2.58 24.49
C LEU A 138 1.52 2.23 23.49
N ASP A 139 1.23 2.41 22.20
CA ASP A 139 2.23 2.26 21.16
C ASP A 139 3.06 3.54 21.03
N ILE A 140 4.29 3.49 21.54
CA ILE A 140 5.23 4.63 21.53
C ILE A 140 5.57 5.06 20.09
N VAL A 141 5.67 4.12 19.15
CA VAL A 141 5.97 4.44 17.76
C VAL A 141 4.86 5.28 17.14
N ASN A 142 3.61 4.87 17.34
CA ASN A 142 2.46 5.62 16.82
C ASN A 142 2.38 7.03 17.39
N VAL A 143 2.47 7.19 18.70
CA VAL A 143 2.37 8.52 19.32
C VAL A 143 3.54 9.41 18.93
N ALA A 144 4.76 8.87 18.88
CA ALA A 144 5.93 9.64 18.49
C ALA A 144 5.83 10.15 17.04
N LEU A 145 5.41 9.29 16.11
CA LEU A 145 5.25 9.69 14.71
C LEU A 145 4.02 10.59 14.49
N ASN A 146 2.95 10.42 15.28
CA ASN A 146 1.84 11.38 15.30
C ASN A 146 2.29 12.79 15.73
N LEU A 147 3.10 12.89 16.78
CA LEU A 147 3.68 14.18 17.21
C LEU A 147 4.59 14.76 16.13
N TYR A 148 5.45 13.92 15.53
CA TYR A 148 6.35 14.33 14.46
C TYR A 148 5.59 14.92 13.26
N THR A 149 4.51 14.29 12.82
CA THR A 149 3.67 14.79 11.71
C THR A 149 2.96 16.12 12.03
N GLN A 150 2.87 16.49 13.31
CA GLN A 150 2.36 17.78 13.74
C GLN A 150 3.48 18.81 14.03
N GLY A 151 4.72 18.49 13.69
CA GLY A 151 5.89 19.37 13.89
C GLY A 151 6.40 19.39 15.33
N VAL A 152 6.02 18.43 16.17
CA VAL A 152 6.49 18.28 17.54
C VAL A 152 7.52 17.17 17.61
N SER A 153 8.76 17.49 17.98
CA SER A 153 9.80 16.47 18.15
C SER A 153 9.46 15.52 19.30
N PRO A 154 9.40 14.20 19.05
CA PRO A 154 9.21 13.22 20.11
C PRO A 154 10.49 12.95 20.93
N ASN A 155 11.63 13.55 20.56
CA ASN A 155 12.97 13.26 21.09
C ASN A 155 13.37 11.78 20.95
N LEU A 156 12.83 11.10 19.94
CA LEU A 156 13.12 9.72 19.57
C LEU A 156 13.49 9.68 18.09
N ASP A 157 14.38 8.78 17.72
CA ASP A 157 14.81 8.58 16.34
C ASP A 157 14.21 7.31 15.77
N PHE A 158 13.37 7.46 14.74
CA PHE A 158 12.76 6.38 13.97
C PHE A 158 13.21 6.39 12.50
N SER A 159 14.32 7.05 12.18
CA SER A 159 14.83 7.16 10.81
C SER A 159 15.24 5.80 10.19
N ASN A 160 15.33 4.74 10.98
CA ASN A 160 15.51 3.36 10.51
C ASN A 160 14.49 2.44 11.17
N ILE A 161 13.23 2.63 10.83
CA ILE A 161 12.12 1.92 11.49
C ILE A 161 12.14 0.41 11.26
N ASP A 162 12.68 -0.05 10.13
CA ASP A 162 12.73 -1.48 9.81
C ASP A 162 13.72 -2.24 10.70
N GLU A 163 14.84 -1.64 11.08
CA GLU A 163 15.78 -2.23 12.03
C GLU A 163 15.16 -2.32 13.44
N ILE A 164 14.46 -1.27 13.86
CA ILE A 164 13.74 -1.25 15.14
C ILE A 164 12.66 -2.34 15.15
N ARG A 165 11.88 -2.44 14.08
CA ARG A 165 10.87 -3.48 13.90
C ARG A 165 11.48 -4.88 13.99
N ALA A 166 12.52 -5.15 13.20
CA ALA A 166 13.18 -6.45 13.17
C ALA A 166 13.73 -6.85 14.55
N THR A 167 14.31 -5.89 15.28
CA THR A 167 14.81 -6.11 16.63
C THR A 167 13.68 -6.48 17.60
N VAL A 168 12.56 -5.74 17.58
CA VAL A 168 11.43 -5.99 18.47
C VAL A 168 10.73 -7.30 18.14
N GLU A 169 10.52 -7.61 16.85
CA GLU A 169 9.96 -8.89 16.41
C GLU A 169 10.84 -10.08 16.84
N HIS A 170 12.17 -9.91 16.74
CA HIS A 170 13.11 -10.93 17.21
C HIS A 170 13.03 -11.14 18.73
N CYS A 171 12.99 -10.06 19.51
CA CYS A 171 12.95 -10.16 20.98
C CYS A 171 11.61 -10.69 21.50
N ASN A 172 10.51 -10.23 20.93
CA ASN A 172 9.16 -10.54 21.41
C ASN A 172 8.55 -11.79 20.75
N GLN A 173 9.11 -12.26 19.62
CA GLN A 173 8.58 -13.36 18.81
C GLN A 173 7.11 -13.11 18.37
N ILE A 174 6.73 -11.84 18.19
CA ILE A 174 5.40 -11.41 17.75
C ILE A 174 5.62 -10.48 16.56
N PRO A 175 5.05 -10.77 15.37
CA PRO A 175 5.20 -9.92 14.21
C PRO A 175 4.39 -8.62 14.37
N VAL A 176 4.91 -7.52 13.83
CA VAL A 176 4.19 -6.27 13.70
C VAL A 176 3.11 -6.43 12.62
N HIS A 177 1.90 -5.96 12.92
CA HIS A 177 0.78 -6.12 12.00
C HIS A 177 1.07 -5.44 10.65
N PRO A 178 0.79 -6.07 9.47
CA PRO A 178 1.07 -5.50 8.16
C PRO A 178 0.40 -4.13 7.88
N ARG A 179 -0.64 -3.77 8.64
CA ARG A 179 -1.33 -2.47 8.58
C ARG A 179 -1.06 -1.60 9.81
N HIS A 180 0.02 -1.88 10.54
CA HIS A 180 0.43 -1.03 11.65
C HIS A 180 0.74 0.38 11.12
N PRO A 181 0.19 1.46 11.71
CA PRO A 181 0.47 2.81 11.26
C PRO A 181 1.97 3.09 11.13
N TYR A 182 2.38 3.76 10.06
CA TYR A 182 3.76 4.12 9.69
C TYR A 182 4.73 2.96 9.43
N VAL A 183 4.48 1.74 9.95
CA VAL A 183 5.49 0.66 10.00
C VAL A 183 5.09 -0.59 9.23
N GLY A 184 3.80 -0.87 9.11
CA GLY A 184 3.30 -2.06 8.43
C GLY A 184 3.71 -2.10 6.94
N ASP A 185 3.86 -3.30 6.38
CA ASP A 185 4.29 -3.49 4.98
C ASP A 185 3.29 -2.91 3.95
N LEU A 186 2.04 -2.66 4.36
CA LEU A 186 0.97 -2.19 3.48
C LEU A 186 0.65 -0.69 3.63
N VAL A 187 1.32 0.03 4.55
CA VAL A 187 0.91 1.42 4.88
C VAL A 187 1.32 2.45 3.85
N TYR A 188 2.36 2.15 3.05
CA TYR A 188 2.81 3.00 1.95
C TYR A 188 2.39 2.46 0.57
N THR A 189 1.43 1.55 0.54
CA THR A 189 0.90 0.97 -0.69
C THR A 189 -0.46 1.56 -1.02
N SER A 190 -0.72 1.79 -2.32
CA SER A 190 -2.01 2.25 -2.80
C SER A 190 -2.55 1.28 -3.84
N PHE A 191 -3.81 0.84 -3.69
CA PHE A 191 -4.45 -0.13 -4.58
C PHE A 191 -5.33 0.53 -5.66
N SER A 192 -5.70 1.79 -5.49
CA SER A 192 -6.54 2.53 -6.42
C SER A 192 -5.69 3.29 -7.44
N GLY A 193 -5.95 3.11 -8.73
CA GLY A 193 -5.24 3.84 -9.79
C GLY A 193 -5.41 5.36 -9.71
N SER A 194 -6.55 5.85 -9.19
CA SER A 194 -6.77 7.29 -8.98
C SER A 194 -5.91 7.84 -7.84
N HIS A 195 -5.71 7.06 -6.76
CA HIS A 195 -4.84 7.46 -5.66
C HIS A 195 -3.38 7.51 -6.10
N GLN A 196 -2.94 6.53 -6.87
CA GLN A 196 -1.57 6.47 -7.41
C GLN A 196 -1.27 7.62 -8.37
N ASP A 197 -2.22 7.97 -9.25
CA ASP A 197 -2.08 9.12 -10.13
C ASP A 197 -1.99 10.43 -9.34
N ALA A 198 -2.78 10.58 -8.26
CA ALA A 198 -2.71 11.73 -7.37
C ALA A 198 -1.35 11.83 -6.67
N ILE A 199 -0.84 10.73 -6.11
CA ILE A 199 0.47 10.67 -5.45
C ILE A 199 1.59 10.99 -6.45
N LYS A 200 1.58 10.39 -7.65
CA LYS A 200 2.56 10.66 -8.71
C LYS A 200 2.61 12.15 -9.09
N LYS A 201 1.44 12.77 -9.26
CA LYS A 201 1.35 14.20 -9.58
C LYS A 201 1.86 15.08 -8.45
N ALA A 202 1.55 14.71 -7.20
CA ALA A 202 2.01 15.44 -6.03
C ALA A 202 3.53 15.34 -5.86
N PHE A 203 4.13 14.15 -6.02
CA PHE A 203 5.60 14.00 -6.04
C PHE A 203 6.27 14.82 -7.14
N ALA A 204 5.69 14.88 -8.33
CA ALA A 204 6.23 15.68 -9.42
C ALA A 204 6.15 17.20 -9.17
N ALA A 205 5.24 17.65 -8.30
CA ALA A 205 5.07 19.04 -7.92
C ALA A 205 5.86 19.44 -6.66
N HIS A 206 6.19 18.46 -5.80
CA HIS A 206 6.90 18.65 -4.53
C HIS A 206 8.34 19.09 -4.76
N ARG A 207 8.82 20.03 -3.93
CA ARG A 207 10.18 20.55 -3.96
C ARG A 207 10.85 20.35 -2.59
N GLU A 208 12.15 20.22 -2.60
CA GLU A 208 12.93 20.16 -1.36
C GLU A 208 12.67 21.40 -0.48
N GLY A 209 12.30 21.17 0.78
CA GLY A 209 11.96 22.20 1.75
C GLY A 209 10.48 22.61 1.80
N ASP A 210 9.64 22.08 0.93
CA ASP A 210 8.18 22.25 1.03
C ASP A 210 7.65 21.48 2.26
N ILE A 211 6.55 22.00 2.83
CA ILE A 211 5.79 21.25 3.84
C ILE A 211 5.24 19.99 3.18
N TRP A 212 5.34 18.85 3.90
CA TRP A 212 4.76 17.60 3.43
C TRP A 212 3.23 17.69 3.35
N ASP A 213 2.72 17.70 2.13
CA ASP A 213 1.28 17.72 1.81
C ASP A 213 1.00 16.74 0.67
N MET A 214 1.33 15.45 0.94
CA MET A 214 1.22 14.40 -0.05
C MET A 214 -0.13 13.69 0.10
N PRO A 215 -0.94 13.56 -0.97
CA PRO A 215 -2.19 12.81 -0.90
C PRO A 215 -1.95 11.38 -0.41
N TYR A 216 -2.77 10.94 0.55
CA TYR A 216 -2.77 9.58 1.11
C TYR A 216 -1.52 9.16 1.88
N LEU A 217 -0.52 10.03 2.04
CA LEU A 217 0.71 9.75 2.79
C LEU A 217 0.85 10.76 3.93
N PRO A 218 0.57 10.37 5.18
CA PRO A 218 0.59 11.28 6.33
C PRO A 218 2.01 11.69 6.75
N ILE A 219 3.04 11.00 6.28
CA ILE A 219 4.44 11.24 6.57
C ILE A 219 5.27 10.97 5.30
N ASP A 220 6.41 11.65 5.15
CA ASP A 220 7.39 11.26 4.15
C ASP A 220 7.99 9.89 4.55
N PRO A 221 7.86 8.85 3.72
CA PRO A 221 8.47 7.56 4.00
C PRO A 221 9.98 7.63 4.24
N ASN A 222 10.69 8.60 3.63
CA ASN A 222 12.12 8.78 3.82
C ASN A 222 12.48 9.15 5.28
N ASP A 223 11.59 9.84 6.00
CA ASP A 223 11.79 10.23 7.40
C ASP A 223 11.88 9.01 8.34
N VAL A 224 11.34 7.88 7.93
CA VAL A 224 11.39 6.61 8.66
C VAL A 224 12.29 5.56 7.97
N GLY A 225 13.13 6.00 7.02
CA GLY A 225 14.08 5.13 6.30
C GLY A 225 13.43 4.21 5.27
N ARG A 226 12.23 4.56 4.81
CA ARG A 226 11.50 3.83 3.76
C ARG A 226 11.39 4.65 2.49
N SER A 227 10.99 4.01 1.42
CA SER A 227 10.61 4.66 0.17
C SER A 227 9.11 4.46 -0.08
N TYR A 228 8.50 5.38 -0.82
CA TYR A 228 7.22 5.11 -1.43
C TYR A 228 7.45 4.08 -2.54
N GLU A 229 7.37 2.83 -2.18
CA GLU A 229 7.29 1.78 -3.17
C GLU A 229 5.82 1.68 -3.60
N ALA A 230 5.58 2.03 -4.85
CA ALA A 230 4.36 1.64 -5.53
C ALA A 230 4.39 0.11 -5.73
N VAL A 231 4.48 -0.66 -4.64
CA VAL A 231 4.20 -2.09 -4.69
C VAL A 231 2.70 -2.21 -4.90
N ILE A 232 2.32 -2.09 -6.15
CA ILE A 232 0.96 -2.25 -6.58
C ILE A 232 0.66 -3.74 -6.48
N ARG A 233 0.00 -4.14 -5.43
CA ARG A 233 -0.67 -5.44 -5.37
C ARG A 233 -2.07 -5.26 -5.92
N VAL A 234 -2.38 -5.97 -6.96
CA VAL A 234 -3.72 -5.97 -7.54
C VAL A 234 -4.54 -7.02 -6.80
N ASN A 235 -5.60 -6.58 -6.15
CA ASN A 235 -6.61 -7.45 -5.55
C ASN A 235 -7.94 -7.32 -6.31
N SER A 236 -8.94 -8.12 -5.94
CA SER A 236 -10.26 -8.12 -6.58
C SER A 236 -10.98 -6.76 -6.61
N GLN A 237 -10.52 -5.78 -5.80
CA GLN A 237 -11.04 -4.41 -5.78
C GLN A 237 -10.20 -3.43 -6.59
N SER A 238 -9.02 -3.88 -7.07
CA SER A 238 -8.15 -3.06 -7.90
C SER A 238 -8.75 -2.95 -9.30
N GLY A 239 -9.26 -1.80 -9.64
CA GLY A 239 -9.85 -1.55 -10.96
C GLY A 239 -8.83 -1.62 -12.09
N LYS A 240 -9.32 -1.65 -13.35
CA LYS A 240 -8.54 -1.65 -14.59
C LYS A 240 -7.38 -0.62 -14.65
N GLY A 241 -7.50 0.49 -13.93
CA GLY A 241 -6.47 1.54 -13.87
C GLY A 241 -5.20 1.09 -13.14
N GLY A 242 -5.33 0.31 -12.05
CA GLY A 242 -4.17 -0.22 -11.30
C GLY A 242 -3.36 -1.23 -12.11
N ILE A 243 -4.05 -2.12 -12.84
CA ILE A 243 -3.43 -3.11 -13.74
C ILE A 243 -2.66 -2.43 -14.87
N ALA A 244 -3.29 -1.44 -15.52
CA ALA A 244 -2.68 -0.70 -16.63
C ALA A 244 -1.46 0.11 -16.17
N TYR A 245 -1.55 0.74 -14.99
CA TYR A 245 -0.44 1.48 -14.41
C TYR A 245 0.77 0.58 -14.13
N LEU A 246 0.55 -0.62 -13.57
CA LEU A 246 1.61 -1.59 -13.33
C LEU A 246 2.36 -1.97 -14.60
N LEU A 247 1.61 -2.28 -15.66
CA LEU A 247 2.22 -2.63 -16.94
C LEU A 247 2.94 -1.42 -17.58
N GLU A 248 2.47 -0.20 -17.34
CA GLU A 248 3.16 1.00 -17.81
C GLU A 248 4.43 1.28 -17.00
N SER A 249 4.36 1.25 -15.66
CA SER A 249 5.49 1.62 -14.80
C SER A 249 6.61 0.60 -14.81
N GLU A 250 6.28 -0.70 -14.76
CA GLU A 250 7.27 -1.77 -14.64
C GLU A 250 7.77 -2.30 -15.99
N TYR A 251 6.89 -2.29 -17.01
CA TYR A 251 7.19 -2.90 -18.31
C TYR A 251 7.10 -1.92 -19.48
N GLY A 252 6.78 -0.66 -19.23
CA GLY A 252 6.70 0.39 -20.24
C GLY A 252 5.52 0.25 -21.21
N LEU A 253 4.48 -0.54 -20.87
CA LEU A 253 3.37 -0.85 -21.75
C LEU A 253 2.22 0.15 -21.60
N LYS A 254 2.01 1.01 -22.58
CA LYS A 254 0.91 1.99 -22.61
C LYS A 254 -0.32 1.40 -23.28
N LEU A 255 -1.14 0.69 -22.52
CA LEU A 255 -2.30 0.00 -23.07
C LEU A 255 -3.40 0.98 -23.53
N PRO A 256 -3.97 0.82 -24.73
CA PRO A 256 -5.19 1.53 -25.13
C PRO A 256 -6.35 1.22 -24.17
N ARG A 257 -7.26 2.18 -23.97
CA ARG A 257 -8.34 2.06 -22.97
C ARG A 257 -9.22 0.81 -23.16
N ARG A 258 -9.49 0.41 -24.38
CA ARG A 258 -10.31 -0.80 -24.66
C ARG A 258 -9.55 -2.06 -24.31
N LEU A 259 -8.25 -2.11 -24.55
CA LEU A 259 -7.37 -3.19 -24.14
C LEU A 259 -7.25 -3.28 -22.61
N GLN A 260 -7.18 -2.15 -21.90
CA GLN A 260 -7.21 -2.14 -20.43
C GLN A 260 -8.46 -2.82 -19.87
N ILE A 261 -9.61 -2.59 -20.51
CA ILE A 261 -10.89 -3.22 -20.12
C ILE A 261 -10.84 -4.72 -20.41
N GLU A 262 -10.39 -5.13 -21.59
CA GLU A 262 -10.27 -6.54 -21.97
C GLU A 262 -9.31 -7.29 -21.05
N PHE A 263 -8.12 -6.74 -20.82
CA PHE A 263 -7.11 -7.38 -19.99
C PHE A 263 -7.51 -7.44 -18.50
N SER A 264 -8.20 -6.43 -17.98
CA SER A 264 -8.71 -6.46 -16.61
C SER A 264 -9.65 -7.66 -16.36
N GLN A 265 -10.41 -8.08 -17.36
CA GLN A 265 -11.26 -9.27 -17.26
C GLN A 265 -10.42 -10.58 -17.21
N ALA A 266 -9.29 -10.64 -17.93
CA ALA A 266 -8.38 -11.78 -17.87
C ALA A 266 -7.75 -11.90 -16.47
N VAL A 267 -7.27 -10.79 -15.92
CA VAL A 267 -6.71 -10.72 -14.57
C VAL A 267 -7.76 -11.10 -13.52
N GLN A 268 -8.99 -10.60 -13.66
CA GLN A 268 -10.10 -10.92 -12.73
C GLN A 268 -10.39 -12.42 -12.69
N ARG A 269 -10.42 -13.08 -13.84
CA ARG A 269 -10.64 -14.55 -13.91
C ARG A 269 -9.57 -15.32 -13.10
N VAL A 270 -8.32 -14.92 -13.18
CA VAL A 270 -7.24 -15.58 -12.43
C VAL A 270 -7.40 -15.32 -10.93
N MET A 271 -7.69 -14.08 -10.53
CA MET A 271 -7.92 -13.74 -9.12
C MET A 271 -9.11 -14.50 -8.52
N ASP A 272 -10.21 -14.62 -9.26
CA ASP A 272 -11.40 -15.34 -8.81
C ASP A 272 -11.13 -16.85 -8.64
N CYS A 273 -10.22 -17.41 -9.44
CA CYS A 273 -9.83 -18.81 -9.33
C CYS A 273 -8.81 -19.06 -8.20
N GLU A 274 -7.84 -18.18 -8.02
CA GLU A 274 -6.73 -18.41 -7.08
C GLU A 274 -6.97 -17.79 -5.70
N GLY A 275 -7.86 -16.81 -5.58
CA GLY A 275 -8.23 -16.16 -4.31
C GLY A 275 -7.10 -15.37 -3.65
N LYS A 276 -6.04 -15.00 -4.40
CA LYS A 276 -4.86 -14.31 -3.88
C LYS A 276 -4.65 -12.94 -4.54
N GLU A 277 -3.86 -12.09 -3.89
CA GLU A 277 -3.34 -10.86 -4.47
C GLU A 277 -2.27 -11.19 -5.53
N LEU A 278 -2.26 -10.44 -6.62
CA LEU A 278 -1.31 -10.61 -7.72
C LEU A 278 -0.22 -9.53 -7.66
N THR A 279 1.01 -9.97 -7.83
CA THR A 279 2.18 -9.08 -7.98
C THR A 279 2.30 -8.55 -9.42
N ALA A 280 3.17 -7.56 -9.63
CA ALA A 280 3.50 -7.07 -10.98
C ALA A 280 4.00 -8.21 -11.90
N ALA A 281 4.80 -9.13 -11.36
CA ALA A 281 5.31 -10.28 -12.08
C ALA A 281 4.20 -11.28 -12.49
N ASP A 282 3.22 -11.50 -11.60
CA ASP A 282 2.06 -12.34 -11.91
C ASP A 282 1.21 -11.72 -13.02
N ILE A 283 0.95 -10.41 -12.95
CA ILE A 283 0.19 -9.68 -13.99
C ILE A 283 0.92 -9.70 -15.32
N TRP A 284 2.24 -9.55 -15.31
CA TRP A 284 3.05 -9.68 -16.51
C TRP A 284 2.99 -11.09 -17.10
N ALA A 285 3.03 -12.13 -16.26
CA ALA A 285 2.90 -13.51 -16.70
C ALA A 285 1.52 -13.75 -17.33
N ILE A 286 0.43 -13.27 -16.71
CA ILE A 286 -0.94 -13.34 -17.27
C ILE A 286 -0.99 -12.59 -18.60
N PHE A 287 -0.36 -11.41 -18.71
CA PHE A 287 -0.36 -10.63 -19.95
C PHE A 287 0.36 -11.36 -21.08
N ARG A 288 1.52 -11.96 -20.80
CA ARG A 288 2.28 -12.74 -21.80
C ARG A 288 1.48 -13.97 -22.29
N ASP A 289 0.84 -14.65 -21.37
CA ASP A 289 0.03 -15.84 -21.68
C ASP A 289 -1.23 -15.46 -22.48
N GLU A 290 -2.02 -14.51 -22.00
CA GLU A 290 -3.26 -14.06 -22.66
C GLU A 290 -3.01 -13.61 -24.10
N TYR A 291 -1.94 -12.82 -24.33
CA TYR A 291 -1.61 -12.29 -25.66
C TYR A 291 -0.56 -13.13 -26.40
N ARG A 292 -0.15 -14.28 -25.83
CA ARG A 292 0.79 -15.26 -26.43
C ARG A 292 2.11 -14.62 -26.86
N LEU A 293 2.68 -13.79 -26.01
CA LEU A 293 3.95 -13.11 -26.32
C LEU A 293 5.14 -14.06 -26.35
N ASP A 294 5.11 -15.12 -25.52
CA ASP A 294 6.13 -16.15 -25.51
C ASP A 294 5.88 -17.16 -26.66
N GLY A 295 6.89 -17.37 -27.48
CA GLY A 295 6.77 -18.28 -28.59
C GLY A 295 5.88 -17.81 -29.74
N GLN A 296 5.71 -16.48 -29.89
CA GLN A 296 5.00 -15.94 -31.05
C GLN A 296 5.60 -16.52 -32.32
N ALA A 297 4.87 -17.43 -32.95
CA ALA A 297 5.17 -17.89 -34.28
C ALA A 297 5.30 -16.66 -35.18
N GLY A 298 6.48 -16.38 -35.60
CA GLY A 298 6.75 -15.20 -36.41
C GLY A 298 6.56 -15.51 -37.90
N LEU A 299 6.41 -14.44 -38.65
CA LEU A 299 6.60 -14.51 -40.09
C LEU A 299 8.11 -14.62 -40.36
N ALA A 300 8.56 -15.80 -40.67
CA ALA A 300 9.96 -16.04 -41.08
C ALA A 300 10.16 -15.65 -42.54
N ARG A 301 11.39 -15.31 -42.92
CA ARG A 301 11.77 -14.94 -44.29
C ARG A 301 10.85 -13.88 -44.92
N ARG A 302 10.44 -12.89 -44.13
CA ARG A 302 9.57 -11.81 -44.59
C ARG A 302 10.23 -10.96 -45.67
N VAL A 303 9.58 -10.88 -46.81
CA VAL A 303 9.91 -9.95 -47.90
C VAL A 303 8.71 -9.03 -48.12
N GLN A 304 8.97 -7.74 -48.17
CA GLN A 304 7.97 -6.73 -48.45
C GLN A 304 8.42 -5.90 -49.66
N GLU A 305 7.58 -5.83 -50.65
CA GLU A 305 7.84 -5.08 -51.90
C GLU A 305 6.66 -4.15 -52.17
N VAL A 306 6.93 -2.95 -52.70
CA VAL A 306 5.88 -2.05 -53.23
C VAL A 306 5.91 -2.19 -54.75
N VAL A 307 4.79 -2.62 -55.31
CA VAL A 307 4.63 -2.82 -56.77
C VAL A 307 3.63 -1.77 -57.30
N GLY A 308 4.00 -1.07 -58.35
CA GLY A 308 3.20 0.03 -58.90
C GLY A 308 3.73 1.39 -58.52
N GLN A 309 3.06 2.47 -58.98
CA GLN A 309 3.43 3.85 -58.71
C GLN A 309 2.15 4.67 -58.41
N GLY A 310 2.30 5.72 -57.59
CA GLY A 310 1.17 6.61 -57.22
C GLY A 310 0.08 5.89 -56.43
N ASP A 311 -1.17 6.23 -56.70
CA ASP A 311 -2.34 5.70 -55.99
C ASP A 311 -2.62 4.20 -56.29
N ASP A 312 -1.99 3.63 -57.34
CA ASP A 312 -2.09 2.21 -57.71
C ASP A 312 -0.99 1.35 -57.07
N ALA A 313 -0.18 1.90 -56.18
CA ALA A 313 0.88 1.18 -55.50
C ALA A 313 0.31 0.16 -54.53
N VAL A 314 0.70 -1.08 -54.65
CA VAL A 314 0.26 -2.22 -53.81
C VAL A 314 1.45 -2.81 -53.04
N THR A 315 1.30 -3.01 -51.75
CA THR A 315 2.26 -3.75 -50.94
C THR A 315 2.06 -5.25 -51.13
N VAL A 316 3.12 -5.93 -51.56
CA VAL A 316 3.17 -7.39 -51.60
C VAL A 316 4.01 -7.90 -50.44
N LEU A 317 3.42 -8.74 -49.61
CA LEU A 317 4.04 -9.36 -48.44
C LEU A 317 4.21 -10.86 -48.71
N ARG A 318 5.44 -11.37 -48.69
CA ARG A 318 5.76 -12.80 -48.79
C ARG A 318 6.53 -13.28 -47.58
N GLY A 319 6.39 -14.57 -47.24
CA GLY A 319 7.15 -15.15 -46.14
C GLY A 319 6.64 -16.54 -45.77
N ASP A 320 7.23 -17.08 -44.71
CA ASP A 320 6.84 -18.37 -44.14
C ASP A 320 6.15 -18.08 -42.78
N LEU A 321 4.89 -18.46 -42.65
CA LEU A 321 4.09 -18.29 -41.41
C LEU A 321 3.92 -19.62 -40.71
N VAL A 322 4.28 -19.72 -39.45
CA VAL A 322 3.93 -20.88 -38.61
C VAL A 322 2.51 -20.67 -38.05
N TRP A 323 1.60 -21.51 -38.49
CA TRP A 323 0.20 -21.49 -38.10
C TRP A 323 -0.28 -22.87 -37.66
N GLN A 324 -0.80 -22.99 -36.44
CA GLN A 324 -1.26 -24.28 -35.87
C GLN A 324 -0.22 -25.40 -35.94
N GLY A 325 1.06 -25.11 -35.78
CA GLY A 325 2.16 -26.06 -35.80
C GLY A 325 2.69 -26.42 -37.19
N ALA A 326 2.06 -25.92 -38.26
CA ALA A 326 2.54 -26.11 -39.64
C ALA A 326 3.11 -24.80 -40.22
N THR A 327 4.13 -24.94 -41.10
CA THR A 327 4.71 -23.80 -41.83
C THR A 327 3.97 -23.64 -43.17
N HIS A 328 3.45 -22.46 -43.41
CA HIS A 328 2.74 -22.06 -44.64
C HIS A 328 3.53 -20.97 -45.35
N ALA A 329 3.85 -21.22 -46.62
CA ALA A 329 4.35 -20.15 -47.48
C ALA A 329 3.18 -19.21 -47.80
N ILE A 330 3.36 -17.91 -47.56
CA ILE A 330 2.30 -16.93 -47.73
C ILE A 330 2.70 -15.85 -48.75
N GLU A 331 1.68 -15.38 -49.50
CA GLU A 331 1.78 -14.17 -50.31
C GLU A 331 0.46 -13.40 -50.14
N GLY A 332 0.53 -12.14 -49.69
CA GLY A 332 -0.60 -11.24 -49.54
C GLY A 332 -0.37 -9.91 -50.24
N ARG A 333 -1.45 -9.29 -50.70
CA ARG A 333 -1.45 -7.98 -51.36
C ARG A 333 -2.43 -7.04 -50.71
N GLY A 334 -2.02 -5.80 -50.48
CA GLY A 334 -2.86 -4.79 -49.81
C GLY A 334 -2.30 -3.39 -49.93
N ASN A 335 -3.00 -2.42 -49.36
CA ASN A 335 -2.57 -1.04 -49.35
C ASN A 335 -1.37 -0.76 -48.40
N GLY A 336 -1.01 -1.75 -47.58
CA GLY A 336 0.13 -1.72 -46.71
C GLY A 336 0.38 -3.13 -46.11
N PRO A 337 1.47 -3.32 -45.32
CA PRO A 337 1.84 -4.62 -44.81
C PRO A 337 0.80 -5.26 -43.90
N ILE A 338 0.08 -4.47 -43.10
CA ILE A 338 -0.98 -4.94 -42.21
C ILE A 338 -2.19 -5.44 -43.01
N ASP A 339 -2.62 -4.69 -44.04
CA ASP A 339 -3.73 -5.10 -44.91
C ASP A 339 -3.36 -6.34 -45.72
N ALA A 340 -2.16 -6.37 -46.31
CA ALA A 340 -1.67 -7.54 -47.01
C ALA A 340 -1.67 -8.79 -46.14
N PHE A 341 -1.21 -8.69 -44.87
CA PHE A 341 -1.18 -9.79 -43.93
C PHE A 341 -2.58 -10.21 -43.45
N SER A 342 -3.49 -9.27 -43.22
CA SER A 342 -4.87 -9.57 -42.85
C SER A 342 -5.61 -10.36 -43.92
N ARG A 343 -5.37 -10.05 -45.19
CA ARG A 343 -5.89 -10.82 -46.34
C ARG A 343 -5.33 -12.24 -46.39
N THR A 344 -4.02 -12.39 -46.18
CA THR A 344 -3.40 -13.71 -46.08
C THR A 344 -3.99 -14.54 -44.95
N LEU A 345 -4.21 -13.93 -43.78
CA LEU A 345 -4.86 -14.64 -42.66
C LEU A 345 -6.33 -14.99 -42.99
N THR A 346 -7.04 -14.16 -43.77
CA THR A 346 -8.40 -14.45 -44.26
C THR A 346 -8.39 -15.73 -45.13
N GLU A 347 -7.45 -15.85 -46.03
CA GLU A 347 -7.31 -17.05 -46.85
C GLU A 347 -6.96 -18.29 -46.04
N LEU A 348 -6.04 -18.14 -45.05
CA LEU A 348 -5.58 -19.22 -44.19
C LEU A 348 -6.66 -19.69 -43.20
N THR A 349 -7.45 -18.79 -42.66
CA THR A 349 -8.49 -19.11 -41.68
C THR A 349 -9.84 -19.46 -42.31
N GLY A 350 -10.04 -19.12 -43.57
CA GLY A 350 -11.34 -19.24 -44.26
C GLY A 350 -12.40 -18.22 -43.76
N GLN A 351 -12.01 -17.26 -42.96
CA GLN A 351 -12.91 -16.23 -42.38
C GLN A 351 -12.30 -14.82 -42.55
N PRO A 352 -13.10 -13.78 -42.83
CA PRO A 352 -12.57 -12.43 -42.96
C PRO A 352 -11.85 -11.97 -41.70
N VAL A 353 -10.59 -11.60 -41.81
CA VAL A 353 -9.78 -11.00 -40.74
C VAL A 353 -9.69 -9.50 -41.00
N ARG A 354 -10.24 -8.70 -40.10
CA ARG A 354 -10.30 -7.24 -40.22
C ARG A 354 -9.68 -6.57 -38.99
N VAL A 355 -8.79 -5.60 -39.27
CA VAL A 355 -8.26 -4.69 -38.25
C VAL A 355 -9.31 -3.62 -37.96
N VAL A 356 -9.67 -3.48 -36.68
CA VAL A 356 -10.68 -2.52 -36.20
C VAL A 356 -10.03 -1.29 -35.60
N ASP A 357 -8.91 -1.48 -34.85
CA ASP A 357 -8.17 -0.39 -34.21
C ASP A 357 -6.67 -0.76 -34.13
N TYR A 358 -5.82 0.27 -34.08
CA TYR A 358 -4.37 0.09 -34.11
C TYR A 358 -3.67 1.15 -33.29
N HIS A 359 -2.80 0.68 -32.36
CA HIS A 359 -1.92 1.53 -31.56
C HIS A 359 -0.51 0.93 -31.53
N GLN A 360 0.49 1.81 -31.46
CA GLN A 360 1.90 1.40 -31.38
C GLN A 360 2.72 2.45 -30.65
N HIS A 361 3.69 2.02 -29.87
CA HIS A 361 4.68 2.89 -29.25
C HIS A 361 6.01 2.17 -29.05
N ALA A 362 7.07 2.93 -28.76
CA ALA A 362 8.39 2.39 -28.43
C ALA A 362 8.52 2.15 -26.91
N ILE A 363 9.20 1.08 -26.52
CA ILE A 363 9.68 0.82 -25.16
C ILE A 363 11.19 1.01 -25.16
N GLY A 364 11.70 1.83 -24.22
CA GLY A 364 13.11 2.23 -24.17
C GLY A 364 13.39 3.47 -25.03
N ALA A 365 14.66 3.83 -25.10
CA ALA A 365 15.13 5.00 -25.84
C ALA A 365 16.29 4.65 -26.77
N GLY A 366 16.46 5.40 -27.86
CA GLY A 366 17.55 5.22 -28.83
C GLY A 366 17.26 4.18 -29.89
N ALA A 367 18.32 3.76 -30.61
CA ALA A 367 18.22 2.84 -31.75
C ALA A 367 17.82 1.42 -31.36
N ASP A 368 18.02 1.04 -30.08
CA ASP A 368 17.69 -0.29 -29.56
C ASP A 368 16.29 -0.38 -28.96
N ALA A 369 15.48 0.69 -29.07
CA ALA A 369 14.11 0.71 -28.59
C ALA A 369 13.27 -0.37 -29.29
N ARG A 370 12.53 -1.15 -28.50
CA ARG A 370 11.58 -2.12 -29.03
C ARG A 370 10.24 -1.48 -29.30
N SER A 371 9.61 -1.88 -30.37
CA SER A 371 8.25 -1.47 -30.70
C SER A 371 7.24 -2.44 -30.13
N VAL A 372 6.14 -1.94 -29.56
CA VAL A 372 4.98 -2.72 -29.16
C VAL A 372 3.75 -2.22 -29.87
N ALA A 373 3.04 -3.15 -30.53
CA ALA A 373 1.80 -2.88 -31.23
C ALA A 373 0.62 -3.59 -30.55
N TYR A 374 -0.50 -2.88 -30.51
CA TYR A 374 -1.81 -3.34 -30.02
C TYR A 374 -2.81 -3.21 -31.15
N VAL A 375 -3.33 -4.34 -31.61
CA VAL A 375 -4.24 -4.34 -32.76
C VAL A 375 -5.54 -5.02 -32.39
N GLU A 376 -6.64 -4.32 -32.52
CA GLU A 376 -7.96 -4.90 -32.36
C GLU A 376 -8.38 -5.59 -33.65
N VAL A 377 -8.57 -6.90 -33.60
CA VAL A 377 -8.84 -7.76 -34.74
C VAL A 377 -10.21 -8.39 -34.62
N ARG A 378 -10.98 -8.39 -35.71
CA ARG A 378 -12.22 -9.16 -35.84
C ARG A 378 -12.01 -10.29 -36.84
N VAL A 379 -12.39 -11.51 -36.47
CA VAL A 379 -12.38 -12.69 -37.33
C VAL A 379 -13.82 -13.15 -37.56
N GLY A 380 -14.28 -13.13 -38.81
CA GLY A 380 -15.67 -13.41 -39.16
C GLY A 380 -16.63 -12.43 -38.48
N ASP A 381 -17.69 -13.00 -37.91
CA ASP A 381 -18.73 -12.25 -37.14
C ASP A 381 -18.47 -12.22 -35.62
N ALA A 382 -17.29 -12.75 -35.18
CA ALA A 382 -16.95 -12.78 -33.77
C ALA A 382 -16.71 -11.37 -33.19
N ARG A 383 -16.80 -11.27 -31.85
CA ARG A 383 -16.42 -10.05 -31.13
C ARG A 383 -14.95 -9.71 -31.40
N PRO A 384 -14.62 -8.44 -31.68
CA PRO A 384 -13.24 -8.02 -31.80
C PRO A 384 -12.44 -8.30 -30.54
N LEU A 385 -11.18 -8.76 -30.70
CA LEU A 385 -10.24 -9.03 -29.63
C LEU A 385 -8.92 -8.31 -29.93
N PHE A 386 -8.23 -7.89 -28.89
CA PHE A 386 -6.88 -7.37 -29.06
C PHE A 386 -5.86 -8.47 -29.26
N GLY A 387 -4.90 -8.22 -30.12
CA GLY A 387 -3.64 -8.91 -30.18
C GLY A 387 -2.51 -7.94 -29.85
N VAL A 388 -1.44 -8.47 -29.29
CA VAL A 388 -0.25 -7.72 -28.89
C VAL A 388 0.98 -8.33 -29.56
N GLY A 389 1.87 -7.49 -30.08
CA GLY A 389 3.13 -7.91 -30.67
C GLY A 389 4.27 -7.00 -30.30
N SER A 390 5.45 -7.56 -30.04
CA SER A 390 6.67 -6.81 -29.74
C SER A 390 7.82 -7.25 -30.60
N ASP A 391 8.51 -6.29 -31.20
CA ASP A 391 9.70 -6.50 -32.02
C ASP A 391 10.60 -5.26 -32.07
N ALA A 392 11.87 -5.41 -32.48
CA ALA A 392 12.71 -4.28 -32.84
C ALA A 392 12.24 -3.59 -34.15
N ASP A 393 11.69 -4.40 -35.08
CA ASP A 393 11.08 -3.91 -36.32
C ASP A 393 9.60 -3.54 -36.06
N THR A 394 9.24 -2.28 -36.33
CA THR A 394 7.90 -1.75 -36.10
C THR A 394 6.82 -2.50 -36.90
N THR A 395 7.12 -2.88 -38.13
CA THR A 395 6.21 -3.68 -38.97
C THR A 395 6.05 -5.09 -38.43
N ALA A 396 7.15 -5.72 -38.00
CA ALA A 396 7.09 -7.06 -37.41
C ALA A 396 6.25 -7.06 -36.12
N ALA A 397 6.38 -6.04 -35.25
CA ALA A 397 5.54 -5.88 -34.08
C ALA A 397 4.05 -5.82 -34.43
N ALA A 398 3.69 -5.03 -35.49
CA ALA A 398 2.32 -4.92 -35.96
C ALA A 398 1.76 -6.25 -36.50
N LEU A 399 2.54 -6.96 -37.32
CA LEU A 399 2.11 -8.26 -37.87
C LEU A 399 1.95 -9.32 -36.78
N LYS A 400 2.86 -9.35 -35.80
CA LYS A 400 2.73 -10.21 -34.61
C LYS A 400 1.46 -9.90 -33.82
N ALA A 401 1.10 -8.63 -33.68
CA ALA A 401 -0.13 -8.25 -33.00
C ALA A 401 -1.38 -8.73 -33.75
N VAL A 402 -1.44 -8.55 -35.08
CA VAL A 402 -2.54 -9.09 -35.91
C VAL A 402 -2.63 -10.62 -35.76
N LEU A 403 -1.51 -11.31 -35.81
CA LEU A 403 -1.45 -12.76 -35.66
C LEU A 403 -1.95 -13.20 -34.28
N SER A 404 -1.48 -12.57 -33.21
CA SER A 404 -1.92 -12.81 -31.83
C SER A 404 -3.44 -12.67 -31.70
N GLY A 405 -4.04 -11.59 -32.23
CA GLY A 405 -5.47 -11.38 -32.22
C GLY A 405 -6.26 -12.43 -32.99
N ALA A 406 -5.78 -12.83 -34.18
CA ALA A 406 -6.42 -13.85 -35.00
C ALA A 406 -6.34 -15.24 -34.34
N MET A 407 -5.20 -15.59 -33.74
CA MET A 407 -5.05 -16.86 -33.01
C MET A 407 -5.94 -16.93 -31.75
N ARG A 408 -6.08 -15.82 -31.01
CA ARG A 408 -6.99 -15.75 -29.87
C ARG A 408 -8.44 -15.90 -30.28
N ALA A 409 -8.85 -15.25 -31.38
CA ALA A 409 -10.21 -15.36 -31.89
C ALA A 409 -10.56 -16.80 -32.30
N GLN A 410 -9.62 -17.54 -32.88
CA GLN A 410 -9.82 -18.95 -33.25
C GLN A 410 -9.81 -19.92 -32.06
N ALA A 411 -9.01 -19.65 -31.02
CA ALA A 411 -8.99 -20.51 -29.84
C ALA A 411 -10.29 -20.46 -29.03
N GLY A 412 -11.21 -19.55 -29.38
CA GLY A 412 -12.43 -19.28 -28.66
C GLY A 412 -12.13 -18.56 -27.35
N ALA A 413 -12.41 -17.26 -27.25
CA ALA A 413 -12.62 -16.70 -25.93
C ALA A 413 -13.68 -17.57 -25.25
N PRO A 414 -13.53 -18.01 -23.97
CA PRO A 414 -14.53 -18.82 -23.30
C PRO A 414 -15.88 -18.13 -23.48
N ALA A 415 -16.88 -18.87 -24.00
CA ALA A 415 -18.22 -18.37 -24.19
C ALA A 415 -18.67 -17.79 -22.85
N GLN A 416 -18.99 -16.51 -22.82
CA GLN A 416 -19.73 -15.96 -21.70
C GLN A 416 -21.03 -16.73 -21.62
N GLU A 417 -21.19 -17.58 -20.58
CA GLU A 417 -22.50 -18.06 -20.19
C GLU A 417 -23.40 -16.84 -20.04
N ALA A 418 -24.41 -16.76 -20.88
CA ALA A 418 -25.43 -15.75 -20.77
C ALA A 418 -25.99 -15.84 -19.35
N GLN A 419 -25.76 -14.79 -18.54
CA GLN A 419 -26.52 -14.60 -17.32
C GLN A 419 -27.99 -14.48 -17.73
N SER A 420 -28.73 -15.58 -17.69
CA SER A 420 -30.15 -15.58 -17.67
C SER A 420 -30.59 -14.87 -16.40
N GLN A 421 -31.14 -13.68 -16.57
CA GLN A 421 -31.87 -13.00 -15.51
C GLN A 421 -32.96 -13.98 -15.02
N PRO A 422 -33.10 -14.21 -13.71
CA PRO A 422 -34.29 -14.88 -13.22
C PRO A 422 -35.45 -13.91 -13.41
N GLU A 423 -36.38 -14.31 -14.27
CA GLU A 423 -37.70 -13.74 -14.44
C GLU A 423 -38.39 -13.74 -13.07
N ALA A 424 -38.64 -12.55 -12.55
CA ALA A 424 -39.44 -12.40 -11.31
C ALA A 424 -40.84 -12.86 -11.55
N ALA A 425 -41.14 -14.07 -11.14
CA ALA A 425 -42.53 -14.54 -11.01
C ALA A 425 -43.15 -13.80 -9.80
N MET A 426 -43.86 -12.73 -10.09
CA MET A 426 -44.96 -12.27 -9.23
C MET A 426 -46.02 -13.33 -9.24
N THR A 427 -46.28 -13.93 -8.09
CA THR A 427 -47.57 -14.61 -7.84
C THR A 427 -48.11 -14.10 -6.52
N GLU A 428 -49.30 -13.53 -6.62
CA GLU A 428 -50.18 -13.13 -5.52
C GLU A 428 -50.50 -14.33 -4.60
N ALA A 429 -50.45 -14.11 -3.30
CA ALA A 429 -51.46 -14.48 -2.30
C ALA A 429 -51.08 -13.88 -0.93
#